data_614d9882c12a166a66ab16a328cf852a
#
_entry.id   614d9882c12a166a66ab16a328cf852a
#
_cell.length_a   1.000
_cell.length_b   1.000
_cell.length_c   1.000
_cell.angle_alpha   90.00
_cell.angle_beta   90.00
_cell.angle_gamma   90.00
#
_symmetry.space_group_name_H-M   'P 1'
#
loop_
_entity.id
_entity.type
_entity.pdbx_description
1 polymer ?
#
loop_
_entity_poly.entity_id
_entity_poly.type
_entity_poly.pdbx_seq_one_letter_code
_entity_poly.pdbx_strand_id
1 'polypeptide(L)'
;MPPWEKLSTSLAENPARVNALRAQMLDARRKYGKIKVYEANTGVLRPLHTMFRKGAIPVEMKLAYDTPETIRELFTEYTRMLVENEPAFQTYLDLQDYAAELADLTKKYGLPHGRLYVAWCDDRPVGCIGLRRLDDETCELKRLYVRPAYRGQGIAGQMMQRILSDARAIGYTAMQLDTEPFLRSALKMYRGLGFYDIPRYTDSPLDTTIFLRLEL
;
A
#
# COMPACT_ATOMS: atom_id res chain seq x y z
N MET A 1 -16.77 -22.14 26.82
CA MET A 1 -16.50 -21.10 25.76
C MET A 1 -15.45 -20.14 26.27
N PRO A 2 -14.35 -19.97 25.57
CA PRO A 2 -13.32 -19.03 25.99
C PRO A 2 -13.80 -17.58 25.86
N PRO A 3 -13.31 -16.66 26.72
CA PRO A 3 -13.85 -15.29 26.84
C PRO A 3 -13.80 -14.43 25.57
N TRP A 4 -13.03 -14.82 24.57
CA TRP A 4 -12.83 -14.06 23.32
C TRP A 4 -13.90 -14.29 22.25
N GLU A 5 -14.75 -15.33 22.35
CA GLU A 5 -15.84 -15.55 21.38
C GLU A 5 -16.97 -14.51 21.48
N LYS A 6 -17.11 -13.87 22.66
CA LYS A 6 -18.10 -12.79 22.85
C LYS A 6 -17.66 -11.41 22.36
N LEU A 7 -16.40 -11.26 21.90
CA LEU A 7 -15.83 -9.97 21.50
C LEU A 7 -15.99 -9.65 20.01
N SER A 8 -16.44 -10.60 19.18
CA SER A 8 -16.43 -10.44 17.71
C SER A 8 -17.54 -9.52 17.15
N THR A 9 -18.62 -9.27 17.87
CA THR A 9 -19.78 -8.53 17.36
C THR A 9 -19.78 -7.03 17.69
N SER A 10 -18.87 -6.55 18.54
CA SER A 10 -18.86 -5.16 19.06
C SER A 10 -17.65 -4.32 18.61
N LEU A 11 -16.73 -4.86 17.79
CA LEU A 11 -15.46 -4.23 17.46
C LEU A 11 -15.48 -3.31 16.23
N ALA A 12 -16.48 -3.42 15.38
CA ALA A 12 -16.57 -2.63 14.14
C ALA A 12 -16.85 -1.12 14.37
N GLU A 13 -17.29 -0.74 15.56
CA GLU A 13 -17.90 0.59 15.79
C GLU A 13 -17.04 1.58 16.61
N ASN A 14 -15.85 1.16 17.12
CA ASN A 14 -15.04 2.07 17.95
C ASN A 14 -13.52 1.97 17.72
N PRO A 15 -12.91 2.91 16.97
CA PRO A 15 -11.47 2.93 16.67
C PRO A 15 -10.56 2.95 17.90
N ALA A 16 -10.97 3.61 18.99
CA ALA A 16 -10.18 3.69 20.22
C ALA A 16 -10.09 2.31 20.91
N ARG A 17 -11.16 1.53 20.86
CA ARG A 17 -11.20 0.17 21.42
C ARG A 17 -10.36 -0.82 20.62
N VAL A 18 -10.32 -0.65 19.28
CA VAL A 18 -9.45 -1.43 18.39
C VAL A 18 -7.97 -1.15 18.70
N ASN A 19 -7.60 0.09 18.93
CA ASN A 19 -6.22 0.48 19.26
C ASN A 19 -5.81 -0.02 20.66
N ALA A 20 -6.70 0.04 21.64
CA ALA A 20 -6.44 -0.52 22.99
C ALA A 20 -6.25 -2.05 22.95
N LEU A 21 -7.06 -2.76 22.16
CA LEU A 21 -6.90 -4.21 21.95
C LEU A 21 -5.58 -4.54 21.23
N ARG A 22 -5.18 -3.76 20.23
CA ARG A 22 -3.87 -3.90 19.57
C ARG A 22 -2.72 -3.74 20.54
N ALA A 23 -2.77 -2.74 21.42
CA ALA A 23 -1.75 -2.53 22.45
C ALA A 23 -1.68 -3.70 23.43
N GLN A 24 -2.82 -4.20 23.92
CA GLN A 24 -2.89 -5.38 24.78
C GLN A 24 -2.38 -6.66 24.11
N MET A 25 -2.65 -6.84 22.80
CA MET A 25 -2.17 -7.97 22.02
C MET A 25 -0.66 -7.92 21.79
N LEU A 26 -0.07 -6.73 21.60
CA LEU A 26 1.37 -6.53 21.50
C LEU A 26 2.06 -6.85 22.82
N ASP A 27 1.49 -6.44 23.94
CA ASP A 27 2.02 -6.75 25.27
C ASP A 27 1.90 -8.23 25.62
N ALA A 28 0.76 -8.87 25.32
CA ALA A 28 0.58 -10.31 25.46
C ALA A 28 1.56 -11.11 24.59
N ARG A 29 1.90 -10.62 23.38
CA ARG A 29 2.90 -11.24 22.51
C ARG A 29 4.31 -11.16 23.10
N ARG A 30 4.67 -10.06 23.76
CA ARG A 30 5.94 -9.92 24.50
C ARG A 30 6.02 -10.90 25.67
N LYS A 31 4.89 -11.10 26.38
CA LYS A 31 4.83 -11.88 27.62
C LYS A 31 4.67 -13.39 27.40
N TYR A 32 3.95 -13.81 26.35
CA TYR A 32 3.50 -15.21 26.18
C TYR A 32 3.93 -15.84 24.83
N GLY A 33 4.75 -15.18 24.01
CA GLY A 33 5.21 -15.72 22.72
C GLY A 33 4.13 -15.71 21.63
N LYS A 34 3.98 -16.77 20.87
CA LYS A 34 3.15 -16.82 19.65
C LYS A 34 1.65 -16.82 19.96
N ILE A 35 0.94 -15.72 19.68
CA ILE A 35 -0.52 -15.68 19.68
C ILE A 35 -1.03 -15.77 18.24
N LYS A 36 -1.94 -16.71 17.96
CA LYS A 36 -2.63 -16.80 16.66
C LYS A 36 -3.88 -15.90 16.71
N VAL A 37 -3.88 -14.88 15.86
CA VAL A 37 -5.03 -13.97 15.68
C VAL A 37 -5.59 -14.20 14.29
N TYR A 38 -6.90 -14.24 14.17
CA TYR A 38 -7.62 -14.50 12.93
C TYR A 38 -8.51 -13.32 12.57
N GLU A 39 -8.61 -13.00 11.29
CA GLU A 39 -9.55 -12.01 10.76
C GLU A 39 -10.92 -12.65 10.51
N ALA A 40 -11.99 -12.07 11.06
CA ALA A 40 -13.31 -12.70 11.15
C ALA A 40 -14.27 -12.38 9.98
N ASN A 41 -13.81 -11.69 8.92
CA ASN A 41 -14.76 -11.04 7.99
C ASN A 41 -14.90 -11.64 6.57
N THR A 42 -14.27 -12.77 6.25
CA THR A 42 -14.32 -13.30 4.87
C THR A 42 -14.66 -14.78 4.73
N GLY A 43 -15.13 -15.45 5.80
CA GLY A 43 -15.42 -16.89 5.77
C GLY A 43 -14.19 -17.80 5.57
N VAL A 44 -13.01 -17.21 5.33
CA VAL A 44 -11.73 -17.92 5.23
C VAL A 44 -10.80 -17.37 6.32
N LEU A 45 -10.67 -18.13 7.40
CA LEU A 45 -9.74 -17.81 8.50
C LEU A 45 -8.29 -17.94 7.99
N ARG A 46 -7.67 -16.82 7.61
CA ARG A 46 -6.22 -16.76 7.38
C ARG A 46 -5.51 -16.27 8.63
N PRO A 47 -4.47 -16.96 9.10
CA PRO A 47 -3.71 -16.50 10.26
C PRO A 47 -3.00 -15.18 9.95
N LEU A 48 -3.27 -14.13 10.70
CA LEU A 48 -2.60 -12.82 10.58
C LEU A 48 -1.06 -12.91 10.66
N HIS A 49 -0.51 -13.97 11.29
CA HIS A 49 0.93 -14.15 11.41
C HIS A 49 1.64 -14.52 10.10
N THR A 50 0.92 -14.98 9.08
CA THR A 50 1.51 -15.23 7.74
C THR A 50 1.74 -13.94 6.97
N MET A 51 1.17 -12.82 7.39
CA MET A 51 1.29 -11.52 6.75
C MET A 51 2.53 -10.73 7.17
N PHE A 52 3.10 -11.01 8.34
CA PHE A 52 4.33 -10.35 8.80
C PHE A 52 5.53 -11.26 8.59
N ARG A 53 6.44 -10.88 7.68
CA ARG A 53 7.76 -11.51 7.62
C ARG A 53 8.43 -11.39 8.99
N LYS A 54 9.08 -12.46 9.44
CA LYS A 54 9.95 -12.43 10.62
C LYS A 54 10.99 -11.33 10.41
N GLY A 55 10.96 -10.28 11.24
CA GLY A 55 11.83 -9.11 11.10
C GLY A 55 11.19 -7.87 10.42
N ALA A 56 9.87 -7.87 10.15
CA ALA A 56 9.19 -6.66 9.71
C ALA A 56 9.19 -5.60 10.82
N ILE A 57 9.63 -4.39 10.49
CA ILE A 57 9.48 -3.24 11.40
C ILE A 57 8.07 -2.64 11.23
N PRO A 58 7.43 -2.24 12.32
CA PRO A 58 6.14 -1.58 12.24
C PRO A 58 6.30 -0.19 11.63
N VAL A 59 5.35 0.21 10.79
CA VAL A 59 5.26 1.58 10.28
C VAL A 59 3.89 2.17 10.58
N GLU A 60 3.88 3.46 10.86
CA GLU A 60 2.65 4.25 10.95
C GLU A 60 2.30 4.78 9.55
N MET A 61 1.05 4.55 9.12
CA MET A 61 0.54 5.03 7.84
C MET A 61 -0.30 6.29 8.07
N LYS A 62 0.22 7.45 7.65
CA LYS A 62 -0.49 8.75 7.73
C LYS A 62 -0.93 9.18 6.33
N LEU A 63 -2.13 9.75 6.24
CA LEU A 63 -2.56 10.44 5.01
C LEU A 63 -1.60 11.59 4.73
N ALA A 64 -1.24 11.78 3.47
CA ALA A 64 -0.16 12.68 3.05
C ALA A 64 -0.62 14.12 2.80
N TYR A 65 -1.92 14.41 2.94
CA TYR A 65 -2.47 15.72 2.54
C TYR A 65 -1.96 16.89 3.40
N ASP A 66 -1.61 16.62 4.67
CA ASP A 66 -1.05 17.62 5.59
C ASP A 66 0.49 17.68 5.56
N THR A 67 1.13 16.85 4.71
CA THR A 67 2.59 16.77 4.59
C THR A 67 3.05 16.82 3.12
N PRO A 68 2.65 17.84 2.33
CA PRO A 68 2.92 17.89 0.89
C PRO A 68 4.42 17.89 0.55
N GLU A 69 5.25 18.50 1.37
CA GLU A 69 6.70 18.56 1.15
C GLU A 69 7.33 17.17 1.28
N THR A 70 6.93 16.41 2.31
CA THR A 70 7.41 15.03 2.52
C THR A 70 7.04 14.13 1.34
N ILE A 71 5.82 14.25 0.82
CA ILE A 71 5.40 13.42 -0.32
C ILE A 71 6.12 13.81 -1.59
N ARG A 72 6.36 15.12 -1.82
CA ARG A 72 7.15 15.60 -2.97
C ARG A 72 8.59 15.05 -2.93
N GLU A 73 9.21 15.05 -1.75
CA GLU A 73 10.54 14.47 -1.57
C GLU A 73 10.55 12.98 -1.95
N LEU A 74 9.63 12.18 -1.39
CA LEU A 74 9.54 10.74 -1.68
C LEU A 74 9.23 10.45 -3.16
N PHE A 75 8.36 11.24 -3.78
CA PHE A 75 8.06 11.12 -5.19
C PHE A 75 9.28 11.45 -6.05
N THR A 76 10.03 12.49 -5.70
CA THR A 76 11.26 12.88 -6.40
C THR A 76 12.34 11.79 -6.28
N GLU A 77 12.53 11.22 -5.09
CA GLU A 77 13.44 10.09 -4.90
C GLU A 77 13.03 8.88 -5.75
N TYR A 78 11.73 8.57 -5.77
CA TYR A 78 11.19 7.45 -6.54
C TYR A 78 11.38 7.65 -8.04
N THR A 79 10.98 8.80 -8.58
CA THR A 79 11.08 9.08 -10.00
C THR A 79 12.54 9.17 -10.48
N ARG A 80 13.44 9.75 -9.67
CA ARG A 80 14.86 9.72 -9.93
C ARG A 80 15.38 8.29 -10.08
N MET A 81 15.03 7.41 -9.15
CA MET A 81 15.41 5.99 -9.21
C MET A 81 14.89 5.31 -10.47
N LEU A 82 13.69 5.63 -10.94
CA LEU A 82 13.13 5.07 -12.17
C LEU A 82 13.92 5.55 -13.40
N VAL A 83 14.18 6.86 -13.51
CA VAL A 83 14.94 7.46 -14.62
C VAL A 83 16.40 6.99 -14.64
N GLU A 84 17.04 6.81 -13.49
CA GLU A 84 18.40 6.26 -13.39
C GLU A 84 18.48 4.80 -13.91
N ASN A 85 17.41 4.00 -13.75
CA ASN A 85 17.37 2.63 -14.25
C ASN A 85 16.92 2.53 -15.72
N GLU A 86 16.05 3.44 -16.15
CA GLU A 86 15.50 3.50 -17.51
C GLU A 86 15.30 4.98 -17.93
N PRO A 87 16.25 5.59 -18.65
CA PRO A 87 16.17 7.00 -19.00
C PRO A 87 14.91 7.41 -19.79
N ALA A 88 14.36 6.49 -20.61
CA ALA A 88 13.12 6.73 -21.34
C ALA A 88 11.90 6.92 -20.41
N PHE A 89 12.04 6.57 -19.12
CA PHE A 89 10.99 6.81 -18.13
C PHE A 89 10.71 8.31 -17.90
N GLN A 90 11.68 9.19 -18.21
CA GLN A 90 11.44 10.63 -18.16
C GLN A 90 10.31 11.04 -19.10
N THR A 91 10.30 10.54 -20.34
CA THR A 91 9.20 10.79 -21.28
C THR A 91 7.87 10.29 -20.74
N TYR A 92 7.85 9.15 -20.04
CA TYR A 92 6.64 8.63 -19.43
C TYR A 92 6.11 9.51 -18.29
N LEU A 93 7.00 10.07 -17.47
CA LEU A 93 6.62 11.05 -16.44
C LEU A 93 6.00 12.31 -17.04
N ASP A 94 6.56 12.81 -18.13
CA ASP A 94 6.07 13.99 -18.84
C ASP A 94 4.66 13.72 -19.42
N LEU A 95 4.46 12.55 -20.03
CA LEU A 95 3.14 12.11 -20.53
C LEU A 95 2.10 11.94 -19.43
N GLN A 96 2.51 11.56 -18.22
CA GLN A 96 1.62 11.44 -17.04
C GLN A 96 1.33 12.79 -16.37
N ASP A 97 1.86 13.90 -16.90
CA ASP A 97 1.75 15.24 -16.31
C ASP A 97 2.22 15.26 -14.83
N TYR A 98 3.43 14.72 -14.62
CA TYR A 98 4.00 14.58 -13.28
C TYR A 98 4.15 15.92 -12.56
N ALA A 99 4.42 17.01 -13.28
CA ALA A 99 4.53 18.35 -12.69
C ALA A 99 3.18 18.82 -12.12
N ALA A 100 2.08 18.59 -12.84
CA ALA A 100 0.73 18.89 -12.34
C ALA A 100 0.32 17.97 -11.17
N GLU A 101 0.74 16.69 -11.20
CA GLU A 101 0.54 15.77 -10.07
C GLU A 101 1.19 16.31 -8.79
N LEU A 102 2.43 16.83 -8.88
CA LEU A 102 3.11 17.42 -7.73
C LEU A 102 2.51 18.77 -7.29
N ALA A 103 1.91 19.52 -8.20
CA ALA A 103 1.27 20.78 -7.88
C ALA A 103 -0.03 20.59 -7.06
N ASP A 104 -0.81 19.57 -7.41
CA ASP A 104 -2.06 19.22 -6.71
C ASP A 104 -2.25 17.69 -6.59
N LEU A 105 -1.75 17.15 -5.49
CA LEU A 105 -1.86 15.72 -5.17
C LEU A 105 -3.30 15.29 -4.95
N THR A 106 -4.17 16.21 -4.51
CA THR A 106 -5.57 15.87 -4.18
C THR A 106 -6.42 15.64 -5.42
N LYS A 107 -6.07 16.28 -6.55
CA LYS A 107 -6.72 16.04 -7.84
C LYS A 107 -6.64 14.58 -8.27
N LYS A 108 -5.53 13.93 -8.00
CA LYS A 108 -5.27 12.54 -8.43
C LYS A 108 -5.57 11.50 -7.34
N TYR A 109 -5.27 11.85 -6.09
CA TYR A 109 -5.34 10.92 -4.96
C TYR A 109 -6.31 11.34 -3.85
N GLY A 110 -7.11 12.38 -4.07
CA GLY A 110 -7.98 12.96 -3.04
C GLY A 110 -9.13 12.05 -2.59
N LEU A 111 -9.58 12.29 -1.37
CA LEU A 111 -10.79 11.67 -0.83
C LEU A 111 -12.04 12.12 -1.63
N PRO A 112 -13.13 11.35 -1.65
CA PRO A 112 -13.30 10.06 -0.97
C PRO A 112 -12.75 8.86 -1.75
N HIS A 113 -12.45 9.01 -3.04
CA HIS A 113 -12.16 7.92 -3.98
C HIS A 113 -10.67 7.55 -4.06
N GLY A 114 -9.77 8.46 -3.75
CA GLY A 114 -8.32 8.22 -3.71
C GLY A 114 -7.77 8.06 -2.31
N ARG A 115 -6.51 7.64 -2.23
CA ARG A 115 -5.70 7.59 -1.00
C ARG A 115 -4.26 7.91 -1.34
N LEU A 116 -3.61 8.65 -0.47
CA LEU A 116 -2.18 8.88 -0.53
C LEU A 116 -1.62 8.79 0.87
N TYR A 117 -0.64 7.92 1.06
CA TYR A 117 -0.02 7.68 2.37
C TYR A 117 1.48 7.92 2.34
N VAL A 118 1.97 8.44 3.45
CA VAL A 118 3.38 8.33 3.87
C VAL A 118 3.46 7.26 4.95
N ALA A 119 4.41 6.35 4.79
CA ALA A 119 4.80 5.39 5.82
C ALA A 119 5.90 6.00 6.69
N TRP A 120 5.71 6.00 8.00
CA TRP A 120 6.61 6.56 8.99
C TRP A 120 7.18 5.48 9.89
N CYS A 121 8.48 5.55 10.17
CA CYS A 121 9.18 4.73 11.17
C CYS A 121 9.95 5.67 12.09
N ASP A 122 9.61 5.69 13.39
CA ASP A 122 10.23 6.55 14.38
C ASP A 122 10.37 8.02 13.92
N ASP A 123 9.25 8.64 13.51
CA ASP A 123 9.14 10.01 12.98
C ASP A 123 9.93 10.29 11.69
N ARG A 124 10.44 9.26 11.02
CA ARG A 124 11.11 9.37 9.72
C ARG A 124 10.18 8.87 8.60
N PRO A 125 10.00 9.65 7.54
CA PRO A 125 9.26 9.17 6.37
C PRO A 125 10.13 8.15 5.63
N VAL A 126 9.60 6.93 5.46
CA VAL A 126 10.36 5.80 4.92
C VAL A 126 9.82 5.29 3.58
N GLY A 127 8.65 5.76 3.18
CA GLY A 127 8.04 5.36 1.91
C GLY A 127 6.68 6.00 1.68
N CYS A 128 6.12 5.78 0.50
CA CYS A 128 4.81 6.27 0.11
C CYS A 128 4.06 5.27 -0.76
N ILE A 129 2.74 5.44 -0.85
CA ILE A 129 1.85 4.65 -1.70
C ILE A 129 0.60 5.47 -2.01
N GLY A 130 0.15 5.43 -3.26
CA GLY A 130 -1.06 6.09 -3.73
C GLY A 130 -2.07 5.13 -4.34
N LEU A 131 -3.34 5.51 -4.26
CA LEU A 131 -4.47 4.89 -4.93
C LEU A 131 -5.27 5.99 -5.61
N ARG A 132 -5.51 5.86 -6.90
CA ARG A 132 -6.40 6.73 -7.65
C ARG A 132 -7.57 5.95 -8.26
N ARG A 133 -8.68 6.62 -8.48
CA ARG A 133 -9.81 6.09 -9.24
C ARG A 133 -9.44 6.03 -10.72
N LEU A 134 -9.77 4.92 -11.39
CA LEU A 134 -9.84 4.83 -12.84
C LEU A 134 -11.30 4.98 -13.31
N ASP A 135 -12.19 4.19 -12.73
CA ASP A 135 -13.64 4.22 -12.96
C ASP A 135 -14.40 3.88 -11.66
N ASP A 136 -15.70 3.56 -11.73
CA ASP A 136 -16.51 3.27 -10.54
C ASP A 136 -16.14 1.96 -9.85
N GLU A 137 -15.58 1.01 -10.58
CA GLU A 137 -15.26 -0.34 -10.09
C GLU A 137 -13.76 -0.58 -9.94
N THR A 138 -12.92 0.20 -10.65
CA THR A 138 -11.49 -0.04 -10.76
C THR A 138 -10.68 1.13 -10.20
N CYS A 139 -9.71 0.81 -9.36
CA CYS A 139 -8.69 1.76 -8.91
C CYS A 139 -7.31 1.39 -9.44
N GLU A 140 -6.38 2.32 -9.35
CA GLU A 140 -4.99 2.11 -9.73
C GLU A 140 -4.05 2.37 -8.56
N LEU A 141 -3.14 1.43 -8.34
CA LEU A 141 -2.02 1.59 -7.43
C LEU A 141 -0.93 2.42 -8.10
N LYS A 142 -0.50 3.47 -7.41
CA LYS A 142 0.58 4.36 -7.88
C LYS A 142 1.60 4.63 -6.78
N ARG A 143 2.81 4.97 -7.21
CA ARG A 143 3.84 5.57 -6.36
C ARG A 143 4.24 4.72 -5.14
N LEU A 144 4.20 3.38 -5.25
CA LEU A 144 4.72 2.52 -4.20
C LEU A 144 6.25 2.62 -4.16
N TYR A 145 6.74 3.27 -3.12
CA TYR A 145 8.16 3.48 -2.90
C TYR A 145 8.55 3.23 -1.45
N VAL A 146 9.70 2.60 -1.24
CA VAL A 146 10.37 2.47 0.07
C VAL A 146 11.82 2.91 -0.09
N ARG A 147 12.25 3.83 0.75
CA ARG A 147 13.65 4.31 0.81
C ARG A 147 14.62 3.14 0.92
N PRO A 148 15.73 3.12 0.17
CA PRO A 148 16.66 1.98 0.11
C PRO A 148 17.08 1.42 1.47
N ALA A 149 17.38 2.30 2.43
CA ALA A 149 17.82 1.92 3.79
C ALA A 149 16.76 1.11 4.58
N TYR A 150 15.49 1.15 4.17
CA TYR A 150 14.37 0.49 4.85
C TYR A 150 13.79 -0.69 4.05
N ARG A 151 14.38 -1.02 2.91
CA ARG A 151 13.94 -2.16 2.08
C ARG A 151 14.20 -3.50 2.78
N GLY A 152 13.47 -4.54 2.38
CA GLY A 152 13.61 -5.87 2.97
C GLY A 152 12.98 -6.06 4.35
N GLN A 153 12.45 -5.00 4.97
CA GLN A 153 11.91 -4.97 6.34
C GLN A 153 10.37 -5.07 6.36
N GLY A 154 9.75 -5.53 5.28
CA GLY A 154 8.29 -5.78 5.21
C GLY A 154 7.40 -4.53 5.08
N ILE A 155 7.97 -3.33 4.91
CA ILE A 155 7.23 -2.05 4.84
C ILE A 155 6.29 -2.01 3.64
N ALA A 156 6.79 -2.35 2.43
CA ALA A 156 5.95 -2.37 1.23
C ALA A 156 4.74 -3.29 1.38
N GLY A 157 4.89 -4.44 2.06
CA GLY A 157 3.79 -5.34 2.36
C GLY A 157 2.72 -4.71 3.27
N GLN A 158 3.15 -3.96 4.31
CA GLN A 158 2.23 -3.24 5.20
C GLN A 158 1.47 -2.13 4.44
N MET A 159 2.16 -1.38 3.58
CA MET A 159 1.54 -0.37 2.72
C MET A 159 0.53 -0.99 1.76
N MET A 160 0.88 -2.12 1.11
CA MET A 160 -0.04 -2.84 0.23
C MET A 160 -1.29 -3.33 0.97
N GLN A 161 -1.15 -3.89 2.16
CA GLN A 161 -2.29 -4.32 2.97
C GLN A 161 -3.23 -3.15 3.29
N ARG A 162 -2.67 -2.00 3.66
CA ARG A 162 -3.46 -0.80 3.93
C ARG A 162 -4.23 -0.36 2.70
N ILE A 163 -3.57 -0.22 1.56
CA ILE A 163 -4.19 0.30 0.34
C ILE A 163 -5.26 -0.66 -0.21
N LEU A 164 -5.03 -1.97 -0.13
CA LEU A 164 -6.01 -2.98 -0.53
C LEU A 164 -7.24 -2.98 0.38
N SER A 165 -7.05 -2.77 1.69
CA SER A 165 -8.16 -2.61 2.63
C SER A 165 -8.99 -1.36 2.32
N ASP A 166 -8.33 -0.24 2.03
CA ASP A 166 -9.01 1.01 1.68
C ASP A 166 -9.75 0.90 0.34
N ALA A 167 -9.16 0.25 -0.68
CA ALA A 167 -9.80 0.02 -1.97
C ALA A 167 -11.12 -0.75 -1.83
N ARG A 168 -11.11 -1.83 -1.04
CA ARG A 168 -12.34 -2.60 -0.72
C ARG A 168 -13.36 -1.77 0.06
N ALA A 169 -12.90 -0.98 1.03
CA ALA A 169 -13.79 -0.13 1.84
C ALA A 169 -14.43 1.02 1.04
N ILE A 170 -13.76 1.50 -0.03
CA ILE A 170 -14.31 2.48 -0.97
C ILE A 170 -15.37 1.82 -1.89
N GLY A 171 -15.25 0.51 -2.15
CA GLY A 171 -16.18 -0.24 -3.00
C GLY A 171 -15.58 -0.67 -4.34
N TYR A 172 -14.27 -0.51 -4.54
CA TYR A 172 -13.62 -1.02 -5.75
C TYR A 172 -13.62 -2.55 -5.76
N THR A 173 -13.87 -3.12 -6.93
CA THR A 173 -13.86 -4.57 -7.18
C THR A 173 -12.55 -5.03 -7.80
N ALA A 174 -11.76 -4.10 -8.38
CA ALA A 174 -10.47 -4.40 -8.97
C ALA A 174 -9.43 -3.31 -8.72
N MET A 175 -8.16 -3.72 -8.67
CA MET A 175 -7.00 -2.83 -8.65
C MET A 175 -6.08 -3.16 -9.81
N GLN A 176 -5.68 -2.13 -10.56
CA GLN A 176 -4.68 -2.24 -11.62
C GLN A 176 -3.38 -1.52 -11.22
N LEU A 177 -2.30 -1.84 -11.87
CA LEU A 177 -1.03 -1.14 -11.77
C LEU A 177 -0.20 -1.34 -13.02
N ASP A 178 0.68 -0.41 -13.29
CA ASP A 178 1.79 -0.51 -14.23
C ASP A 178 3.13 -0.59 -13.46
N THR A 179 4.09 -1.34 -13.97
CA THR A 179 5.39 -1.52 -13.35
C THR A 179 6.46 -1.91 -14.37
N GLU A 180 7.74 -1.79 -13.98
CA GLU A 180 8.85 -2.09 -14.87
C GLU A 180 9.57 -3.40 -14.50
N PRO A 181 10.13 -4.14 -15.49
CA PRO A 181 10.81 -5.42 -15.27
C PRO A 181 11.96 -5.37 -14.26
N PHE A 182 12.67 -4.22 -14.18
CA PHE A 182 13.78 -4.06 -13.25
C PHE A 182 13.30 -3.93 -11.78
N LEU A 183 12.03 -3.63 -11.52
CA LEU A 183 11.43 -3.58 -10.18
C LEU A 183 11.10 -4.97 -9.64
N ARG A 184 12.07 -5.90 -9.69
CA ARG A 184 11.90 -7.33 -9.42
C ARG A 184 11.25 -7.64 -8.06
N SER A 185 11.61 -6.89 -7.02
CA SER A 185 11.04 -7.09 -5.67
C SER A 185 9.56 -6.70 -5.60
N ALA A 186 9.16 -5.64 -6.29
CA ALA A 186 7.78 -5.21 -6.40
C ALA A 186 6.96 -6.24 -7.21
N LEU A 187 7.45 -6.66 -8.36
CA LEU A 187 6.84 -7.71 -9.19
C LEU A 187 6.61 -9.00 -8.39
N LYS A 188 7.63 -9.48 -7.66
CA LYS A 188 7.49 -10.66 -6.81
C LYS A 188 6.40 -10.49 -5.75
N MET A 189 6.30 -9.31 -5.16
CA MET A 189 5.28 -8.99 -4.17
C MET A 189 3.89 -8.95 -4.81
N TYR A 190 3.70 -8.26 -5.94
CA TYR A 190 2.42 -8.17 -6.64
C TYR A 190 1.92 -9.55 -7.05
N ARG A 191 2.76 -10.37 -7.65
CA ARG A 191 2.41 -11.77 -8.00
C ARG A 191 2.05 -12.59 -6.77
N GLY A 192 2.78 -12.43 -5.67
CA GLY A 192 2.49 -13.08 -4.39
C GLY A 192 1.17 -12.65 -3.75
N LEU A 193 0.66 -11.47 -4.09
CA LEU A 193 -0.66 -10.96 -3.68
C LEU A 193 -1.79 -11.41 -4.62
N GLY A 194 -1.48 -12.06 -5.76
CA GLY A 194 -2.46 -12.54 -6.71
C GLY A 194 -2.67 -11.65 -7.92
N PHE A 195 -1.86 -10.61 -8.11
CA PHE A 195 -1.89 -9.82 -9.35
C PHE A 195 -1.47 -10.69 -10.55
N TYR A 196 -2.21 -10.56 -11.65
CA TYR A 196 -1.98 -11.26 -12.92
C TYR A 196 -1.83 -10.27 -14.08
N ASP A 197 -1.21 -10.73 -15.17
CA ASP A 197 -0.95 -9.90 -16.36
C ASP A 197 -2.24 -9.57 -17.09
N ILE A 198 -2.35 -8.31 -17.54
CA ILE A 198 -3.41 -7.81 -18.39
C ILE A 198 -2.83 -7.06 -19.60
N PRO A 199 -3.62 -6.85 -20.65
CA PRO A 199 -3.23 -5.97 -21.76
C PRO A 199 -2.95 -4.54 -21.28
N ARG A 200 -2.14 -3.80 -22.05
CA ARG A 200 -1.88 -2.38 -21.86
C ARG A 200 -3.18 -1.59 -21.71
N TYR A 201 -3.27 -0.74 -20.69
CA TYR A 201 -4.42 0.14 -20.45
C TYR A 201 -4.01 1.63 -20.33
N THR A 202 -2.73 1.94 -20.45
CA THR A 202 -2.19 3.31 -20.46
C THR A 202 -1.21 3.50 -21.62
N ASP A 203 -1.00 4.75 -22.05
CA ASP A 203 -0.04 5.10 -23.10
C ASP A 203 1.38 5.16 -22.54
N SER A 204 1.94 4.02 -22.13
CA SER A 204 3.35 3.94 -21.78
C SER A 204 4.22 4.00 -23.02
N PRO A 205 5.27 4.85 -23.09
CA PRO A 205 6.22 4.85 -24.19
C PRO A 205 7.19 3.67 -24.15
N LEU A 206 7.18 2.90 -23.03
CA LEU A 206 8.05 1.76 -22.82
C LEU A 206 7.31 0.48 -23.21
N ASP A 207 7.86 -0.26 -24.19
CA ASP A 207 7.30 -1.55 -24.61
C ASP A 207 7.48 -2.65 -23.56
N THR A 208 8.39 -2.42 -22.61
CA THR A 208 8.70 -3.34 -21.51
C THR A 208 7.76 -3.22 -20.32
N THR A 209 6.95 -2.17 -20.24
CA THR A 209 6.02 -1.95 -19.13
C THR A 209 5.07 -3.14 -18.94
N ILE A 210 4.98 -3.63 -17.73
CA ILE A 210 4.14 -4.74 -17.31
C ILE A 210 2.87 -4.17 -16.66
N PHE A 211 1.72 -4.62 -17.14
CA PHE A 211 0.40 -4.22 -16.63
C PHE A 211 -0.21 -5.37 -15.86
N LEU A 212 -0.61 -5.11 -14.62
CA LEU A 212 -1.13 -6.12 -13.71
C LEU A 212 -2.50 -5.72 -13.15
N ARG A 213 -3.32 -6.71 -12.81
CA ARG A 213 -4.64 -6.57 -12.20
C ARG A 213 -4.82 -7.56 -11.05
N LEU A 214 -5.56 -7.12 -10.03
CA LEU A 214 -6.03 -7.94 -8.92
C LEU A 214 -7.52 -7.72 -8.75
N GLU A 215 -8.31 -8.80 -8.64
CA GLU A 215 -9.68 -8.72 -8.15
C GLU A 215 -9.67 -8.58 -6.61
N LEU A 216 -10.49 -7.66 -6.07
CA LEU A 216 -10.44 -7.20 -4.68
C LEU A 216 -11.40 -7.95 -3.75
#